data_8102ad30fa92fa89221e13d87cc45be9
#
_entry.id   8102ad30fa92fa89221e13d87cc45be9
#
_cell.length_a   1.000
_cell.length_b   1.000
_cell.length_c   1.000
_cell.angle_alpha   90.00
_cell.angle_beta   90.00
_cell.angle_gamma   90.00
#
_symmetry.space_group_name_H-M   'P 1'
#
loop_
_entity.id
_entity.type
_entity.pdbx_description
1 polymer ?
#
loop_
_entity_poly.entity_id
_entity_poly.type
_entity_poly.pdbx_seq_one_letter_code
_entity_poly.pdbx_strand_id
1 'polypeptide(L)'
;MDFVGTGRRLAQGDVGDAARAIGIETAVLLAFIEVEAAGRGFDGQNRPKMLFEPHVFYRNLAGALRDRAVALGLAYARWRSGNYPSDSYPRLMQAIGIAKEPGLKSASCGLPQILGENHRAAGFASAEAMVLTMMQGEREQLLAMVTLLKDWGLDAHLRGKDFTKPESWVPAVKRYNGSGYATHNYHGRIAAAYIKHTQGEAMTPPTAAVLVAGMKGEAVHNLQADLAALGFDPGPIDGRFGGDTEKAVRAFQAAAGIKIDGKVGETTAGAIAAELAAQVDNKSPAPPEWPGQKKRPPTGIIITFLMAAAAVAFFLFTR
;
A
#
# COMPACT_ATOMS: atom_id res chain seq x y z
N MET A 1 2.60 11.90 -16.13
CA MET A 1 1.85 11.04 -15.17
C MET A 1 1.65 11.88 -13.93
N ASP A 2 0.42 12.05 -13.45
CA ASP A 2 0.13 12.87 -12.27
C ASP A 2 0.09 12.05 -10.96
N PHE A 3 0.10 10.73 -11.06
CA PHE A 3 0.06 9.75 -9.96
C PHE A 3 -1.17 9.84 -9.05
N VAL A 4 -2.14 10.69 -9.33
CA VAL A 4 -3.36 10.75 -8.54
C VAL A 4 -4.22 9.54 -8.87
N GLY A 5 -4.40 8.67 -7.89
CA GLY A 5 -5.21 7.46 -7.98
C GLY A 5 -6.61 7.67 -7.39
N THR A 6 -7.33 6.57 -7.23
CA THR A 6 -8.70 6.62 -6.67
C THR A 6 -8.72 6.84 -5.17
N GLY A 7 -7.61 6.58 -4.46
CA GLY A 7 -7.55 6.59 -2.99
C GLY A 7 -8.35 5.48 -2.31
N ARG A 8 -8.92 4.55 -3.09
CA ARG A 8 -9.83 3.52 -2.59
C ARG A 8 -9.14 2.57 -1.61
N ARG A 9 -9.76 2.40 -0.46
CA ARG A 9 -9.30 1.56 0.64
C ARG A 9 -9.68 0.09 0.43
N LEU A 10 -9.04 -0.79 1.21
CA LEU A 10 -9.46 -2.18 1.33
C LEU A 10 -10.89 -2.26 1.84
N ALA A 11 -11.71 -3.05 1.16
CA ALA A 11 -13.06 -3.40 1.62
C ALA A 11 -12.99 -4.58 2.59
N GLN A 12 -14.08 -4.75 3.35
CA GLN A 12 -14.25 -5.92 4.21
C GLN A 12 -14.20 -7.18 3.33
N GLY A 13 -13.31 -8.11 3.67
CA GLY A 13 -13.14 -9.36 2.94
C GLY A 13 -11.97 -9.38 1.95
N ASP A 14 -11.50 -8.24 1.42
CA ASP A 14 -10.40 -8.20 0.45
C ASP A 14 -9.15 -8.94 0.94
N VAL A 15 -8.80 -8.78 2.23
CA VAL A 15 -7.64 -9.47 2.81
C VAL A 15 -7.89 -10.97 2.96
N GLY A 16 -9.10 -11.36 3.34
CA GLY A 16 -9.49 -12.77 3.44
C GLY A 16 -9.46 -13.45 2.07
N ASP A 17 -9.95 -12.79 1.02
CA ASP A 17 -9.92 -13.31 -0.35
C ASP A 17 -8.49 -13.45 -0.86
N ALA A 18 -7.66 -12.44 -0.64
CA ALA A 18 -6.25 -12.46 -1.00
C ALA A 18 -5.47 -13.56 -0.26
N ALA A 19 -5.72 -13.73 1.04
CA ALA A 19 -5.11 -14.80 1.85
C ALA A 19 -5.50 -16.19 1.34
N ARG A 20 -6.79 -16.41 1.05
CA ARG A 20 -7.29 -17.67 0.46
C ARG A 20 -6.66 -17.97 -0.89
N ALA A 21 -6.46 -16.95 -1.74
CA ALA A 21 -5.85 -17.13 -3.07
C ALA A 21 -4.43 -17.71 -3.03
N ILE A 22 -3.70 -17.51 -1.95
CA ILE A 22 -2.36 -18.08 -1.74
C ILE A 22 -2.32 -19.12 -0.61
N GLY A 23 -3.47 -19.51 -0.05
CA GLY A 23 -3.60 -20.60 0.93
C GLY A 23 -2.98 -20.31 2.29
N ILE A 24 -3.01 -19.05 2.75
CA ILE A 24 -2.55 -18.63 4.09
C ILE A 24 -3.73 -18.17 4.96
N GLU A 25 -3.53 -18.08 6.25
CA GLU A 25 -4.52 -17.53 7.18
C GLU A 25 -4.68 -16.02 6.97
N THR A 26 -5.92 -15.54 7.11
CA THR A 26 -6.20 -14.09 7.01
C THR A 26 -5.39 -13.29 8.04
N ALA A 27 -5.27 -13.79 9.27
CA ALA A 27 -4.48 -13.15 10.33
C ALA A 27 -2.99 -13.05 9.99
N VAL A 28 -2.44 -14.02 9.25
CA VAL A 28 -1.05 -13.99 8.76
C VAL A 28 -0.86 -12.84 7.78
N LEU A 29 -1.78 -12.68 6.82
CA LEU A 29 -1.68 -11.59 5.83
C LEU A 29 -1.92 -10.23 6.47
N LEU A 30 -2.88 -10.12 7.41
CA LEU A 30 -3.13 -8.90 8.19
C LEU A 30 -1.89 -8.46 8.99
N ALA A 31 -1.25 -9.41 9.69
CA ALA A 31 -0.03 -9.13 10.44
C ALA A 31 1.11 -8.62 9.54
N PHE A 32 1.22 -9.20 8.35
CA PHE A 32 2.21 -8.77 7.36
C PHE A 32 1.94 -7.34 6.87
N ILE A 33 0.68 -7.03 6.52
CA ILE A 33 0.25 -5.69 6.09
C ILE A 33 0.47 -4.66 7.21
N GLU A 34 0.11 -4.97 8.47
CA GLU A 34 0.24 -4.03 9.59
C GLU A 34 1.69 -3.60 9.80
N VAL A 35 2.64 -4.53 9.67
CA VAL A 35 4.07 -4.23 9.93
C VAL A 35 4.76 -3.59 8.74
N GLU A 36 4.41 -4.00 7.51
CA GLU A 36 5.10 -3.55 6.30
C GLU A 36 4.51 -2.26 5.71
N ALA A 37 3.20 -2.06 5.86
CA ALA A 37 2.48 -1.01 5.13
C ALA A 37 2.16 0.23 5.98
N ALA A 38 2.45 0.24 7.28
CA ALA A 38 1.95 1.28 8.18
C ALA A 38 0.44 1.57 7.98
N GLY A 39 -0.31 0.54 7.55
CA GLY A 39 -1.78 0.52 7.45
C GLY A 39 -2.40 1.26 6.27
N ARG A 40 -1.65 1.86 5.33
CA ARG A 40 -2.23 2.66 4.23
C ARG A 40 -1.43 2.58 2.94
N GLY A 41 -2.13 2.46 1.80
CA GLY A 41 -1.53 2.40 0.48
C GLY A 41 -1.45 3.74 -0.25
N PHE A 42 -2.20 4.76 0.21
CA PHE A 42 -2.24 6.10 -0.40
C PHE A 42 -1.83 7.19 0.59
N ASP A 43 -1.31 8.28 0.05
CA ASP A 43 -1.04 9.52 0.79
C ASP A 43 -2.28 10.44 0.84
N GLY A 44 -2.15 11.60 1.49
CA GLY A 44 -3.23 12.57 1.62
C GLY A 44 -3.67 13.24 0.31
N GLN A 45 -3.00 12.98 -0.81
CA GLN A 45 -3.34 13.46 -2.15
C GLN A 45 -3.86 12.34 -3.05
N ASN A 46 -4.25 11.21 -2.47
CA ASN A 46 -4.66 9.99 -3.17
C ASN A 46 -3.61 9.45 -4.15
N ARG A 47 -2.31 9.72 -3.90
CA ARG A 47 -1.23 9.09 -4.64
C ARG A 47 -0.79 7.82 -3.90
N PRO A 48 -0.45 6.72 -4.58
CA PRO A 48 0.13 5.56 -3.90
C PRO A 48 1.33 5.99 -3.05
N LYS A 49 1.41 5.57 -1.79
CA LYS A 49 2.62 5.85 -0.99
C LYS A 49 3.84 5.44 -1.77
N MET A 50 4.86 6.28 -1.80
CA MET A 50 6.03 6.06 -2.65
C MET A 50 7.32 6.48 -1.95
N LEU A 51 8.35 5.64 -2.13
CA LEU A 51 9.72 5.95 -1.75
C LEU A 51 10.62 5.81 -2.97
N PHE A 52 11.23 6.92 -3.40
CA PHE A 52 12.21 6.90 -4.47
C PHE A 52 13.61 6.54 -3.93
N GLU A 53 14.27 5.59 -4.60
CA GLU A 53 15.55 5.01 -4.20
C GLU A 53 16.68 5.41 -5.17
N PRO A 54 17.45 6.44 -4.87
CA PRO A 54 18.51 6.95 -5.76
C PRO A 54 19.58 5.92 -6.13
N HIS A 55 19.92 5.00 -5.24
CA HIS A 55 20.91 3.95 -5.53
C HIS A 55 20.35 2.86 -6.46
N VAL A 56 19.04 2.66 -6.47
CA VAL A 56 18.35 1.81 -7.44
C VAL A 56 18.33 2.51 -8.79
N PHE A 57 18.07 3.82 -8.81
CA PHE A 57 18.10 4.61 -10.03
C PHE A 57 19.50 4.56 -10.67
N TYR A 58 20.56 4.69 -9.85
CA TYR A 58 21.93 4.55 -10.31
C TYR A 58 22.18 3.24 -11.05
N ARG A 59 21.78 2.10 -10.47
CA ARG A 59 22.01 0.78 -11.08
C ARG A 59 21.16 0.51 -12.32
N ASN A 60 19.99 1.16 -12.43
CA ASN A 60 19.11 1.06 -13.60
C ASN A 60 19.51 1.98 -14.76
N LEU A 61 20.54 2.82 -14.60
CA LEU A 61 21.06 3.71 -15.62
C LEU A 61 22.45 3.31 -16.05
N ALA A 62 22.85 3.75 -17.27
CA ALA A 62 24.19 3.61 -17.81
C ALA A 62 24.62 4.87 -18.58
N GLY A 63 25.93 5.04 -18.79
CA GLY A 63 26.51 6.12 -19.59
C GLY A 63 26.00 7.51 -19.22
N ALA A 64 25.80 8.35 -20.22
CA ALA A 64 25.41 9.75 -20.04
C ALA A 64 24.14 9.98 -19.21
N LEU A 65 23.18 9.06 -19.23
CA LEU A 65 21.97 9.17 -18.39
C LEU A 65 22.31 9.01 -16.91
N ARG A 66 23.20 8.07 -16.57
CA ARG A 66 23.70 7.90 -15.21
C ARG A 66 24.47 9.12 -14.74
N ASP A 67 25.38 9.63 -15.58
CA ASP A 67 26.21 10.79 -15.25
C ASP A 67 25.35 12.01 -15.00
N ARG A 68 24.34 12.23 -15.84
CA ARG A 68 23.34 13.32 -15.64
C ARG A 68 22.58 13.15 -14.33
N ALA A 69 22.11 11.94 -14.02
CA ALA A 69 21.37 11.68 -12.81
C ALA A 69 22.24 11.90 -11.54
N VAL A 70 23.53 11.53 -11.60
CA VAL A 70 24.50 11.76 -10.52
C VAL A 70 24.75 13.26 -10.34
N ALA A 71 24.98 14.01 -11.43
CA ALA A 71 25.19 15.45 -11.39
C ALA A 71 24.00 16.22 -10.78
N LEU A 72 22.79 15.72 -10.98
CA LEU A 72 21.55 16.27 -10.39
C LEU A 72 21.27 15.77 -8.96
N GLY A 73 22.13 14.94 -8.36
CA GLY A 73 21.92 14.38 -7.02
C GLY A 73 20.78 13.38 -6.93
N LEU A 74 20.28 12.89 -8.08
CA LEU A 74 19.18 11.92 -8.16
C LEU A 74 19.65 10.46 -8.11
N ALA A 75 20.95 10.21 -8.32
CA ALA A 75 21.52 8.87 -8.35
C ALA A 75 22.87 8.82 -7.65
N TYR A 76 23.12 7.75 -6.91
CA TYR A 76 24.42 7.45 -6.29
C TYR A 76 24.63 5.94 -6.13
N ALA A 77 25.89 5.51 -6.16
CA ALA A 77 26.23 4.09 -6.28
C ALA A 77 25.88 3.23 -5.06
N ARG A 78 25.78 3.83 -3.86
CA ARG A 78 25.51 3.10 -2.61
C ARG A 78 24.37 3.75 -1.85
N TRP A 79 23.60 2.92 -1.14
CA TRP A 79 22.59 3.42 -0.22
C TRP A 79 23.18 4.39 0.83
N ARG A 80 22.44 5.43 1.17
CA ARG A 80 22.81 6.43 2.17
C ARG A 80 21.64 6.68 3.11
N SER A 81 21.87 6.63 4.42
CA SER A 81 20.89 7.00 5.42
C SER A 81 20.60 8.51 5.41
N GLY A 82 19.39 8.91 5.82
CA GLY A 82 19.04 10.32 6.07
C GLY A 82 18.76 11.19 4.83
N ASN A 83 18.72 10.61 3.61
CA ASN A 83 18.51 11.36 2.38
C ASN A 83 17.15 11.11 1.71
N TYR A 84 16.14 10.85 2.53
CA TYR A 84 14.78 10.55 2.05
C TYR A 84 13.83 11.66 2.50
N PRO A 85 13.30 12.47 1.57
CA PRO A 85 12.28 13.48 1.89
C PRO A 85 10.96 12.79 2.26
N SER A 86 10.13 13.48 3.01
CA SER A 86 8.77 13.00 3.35
C SER A 86 7.88 12.82 2.12
N ASP A 87 8.08 13.62 1.06
CA ASP A 87 7.47 13.45 -0.26
C ASP A 87 8.55 13.10 -1.29
N SER A 88 8.51 11.86 -1.80
CA SER A 88 9.44 11.37 -2.81
C SER A 88 9.02 11.71 -4.26
N TYR A 89 7.80 12.17 -4.48
CA TYR A 89 7.27 12.42 -5.82
C TYR A 89 8.06 13.47 -6.61
N PRO A 90 8.50 14.61 -6.04
CA PRO A 90 9.31 15.57 -6.78
C PRO A 90 10.60 14.96 -7.34
N ARG A 91 11.27 14.11 -6.58
CA ARG A 91 12.47 13.39 -7.04
C ARG A 91 12.15 12.35 -8.11
N LEU A 92 11.09 11.58 -7.93
CA LEU A 92 10.62 10.62 -8.92
C LEU A 92 10.29 11.30 -10.24
N MET A 93 9.60 12.44 -10.22
CA MET A 93 9.26 13.18 -11.44
C MET A 93 10.51 13.66 -12.19
N GLN A 94 11.54 14.14 -11.47
CA GLN A 94 12.82 14.48 -12.08
C GLN A 94 13.51 13.25 -12.68
N ALA A 95 13.50 12.11 -11.98
CA ALA A 95 14.07 10.85 -12.46
C ALA A 95 13.34 10.35 -13.72
N ILE A 96 12.01 10.42 -13.76
CA ILE A 96 11.19 10.10 -14.93
C ILE A 96 11.54 11.00 -16.11
N GLY A 97 11.84 12.28 -15.89
CA GLY A 97 12.31 13.22 -16.91
C GLY A 97 13.67 12.86 -17.51
N ILE A 98 14.49 12.06 -16.80
CA ILE A 98 15.76 11.52 -17.33
C ILE A 98 15.51 10.20 -18.07
N ALA A 99 14.83 9.26 -17.42
CA ALA A 99 14.52 7.94 -17.97
C ALA A 99 13.29 7.35 -17.26
N LYS A 100 12.17 7.25 -17.95
CA LYS A 100 10.86 6.91 -17.34
C LYS A 100 10.87 5.55 -16.66
N GLU A 101 11.16 4.49 -17.39
CA GLU A 101 11.11 3.12 -16.85
C GLU A 101 12.17 2.89 -15.76
N PRO A 102 13.44 3.31 -15.90
CA PRO A 102 14.41 3.31 -14.81
C PRO A 102 13.94 4.09 -13.57
N GLY A 103 13.31 5.27 -13.75
CA GLY A 103 12.76 6.05 -12.64
C GLY A 103 11.68 5.27 -11.88
N LEU A 104 10.70 4.71 -12.59
CA LEU A 104 9.63 3.92 -12.00
C LEU A 104 10.14 2.62 -11.35
N LYS A 105 11.13 1.95 -11.95
CA LYS A 105 11.81 0.79 -11.34
C LYS A 105 12.47 1.13 -10.01
N SER A 106 12.82 2.37 -9.81
CA SER A 106 13.56 2.85 -8.64
C SER A 106 12.66 3.40 -7.54
N ALA A 107 11.37 3.19 -7.64
CA ALA A 107 10.40 3.62 -6.65
C ALA A 107 9.68 2.41 -6.03
N SER A 108 9.60 2.37 -4.70
CA SER A 108 8.71 1.47 -3.97
C SER A 108 7.32 2.08 -3.93
N CYS A 109 6.26 1.27 -4.14
CA CYS A 109 4.93 1.79 -4.39
C CYS A 109 3.86 1.05 -3.60
N GLY A 110 2.87 1.81 -3.12
CA GLY A 110 1.61 1.33 -2.57
C GLY A 110 1.71 0.73 -1.18
N LEU A 111 0.65 0.05 -0.77
CA LEU A 111 0.51 -0.61 0.53
C LEU A 111 1.69 -1.53 0.87
N PRO A 112 2.15 -2.43 -0.01
CA PRO A 112 3.26 -3.35 0.27
C PRO A 112 4.63 -2.76 -0.01
N GLN A 113 4.75 -1.50 -0.44
CA GLN A 113 6.00 -0.87 -0.84
C GLN A 113 6.82 -1.73 -1.82
N ILE A 114 6.17 -2.28 -2.85
CA ILE A 114 6.87 -3.06 -3.88
C ILE A 114 7.75 -2.16 -4.71
N LEU A 115 9.05 -2.46 -4.70
CA LEU A 115 10.01 -1.78 -5.55
C LEU A 115 9.71 -2.07 -7.03
N GLY A 116 9.72 -1.04 -7.88
CA GLY A 116 9.40 -1.15 -9.30
C GLY A 116 10.23 -2.15 -10.08
N GLU A 117 11.47 -2.45 -9.66
CA GLU A 117 12.28 -3.54 -10.22
C GLU A 117 11.59 -4.91 -10.11
N ASN A 118 10.75 -5.10 -9.09
CA ASN A 118 10.04 -6.35 -8.82
C ASN A 118 8.70 -6.46 -9.56
N HIS A 119 8.41 -5.53 -10.49
CA HIS A 119 7.15 -5.52 -11.24
C HIS A 119 6.79 -6.88 -11.86
N ARG A 120 7.78 -7.62 -12.38
CA ARG A 120 7.54 -8.94 -12.99
C ARG A 120 7.13 -9.99 -11.96
N ALA A 121 7.78 -10.01 -10.82
CA ALA A 121 7.43 -10.89 -9.71
C ALA A 121 6.04 -10.55 -9.13
N ALA A 122 5.67 -9.28 -9.15
CA ALA A 122 4.34 -8.80 -8.79
C ALA A 122 3.28 -8.99 -9.89
N GLY A 123 3.65 -9.60 -11.05
CA GLY A 123 2.72 -9.96 -12.12
C GLY A 123 2.55 -8.92 -13.23
N PHE A 124 3.42 -7.91 -13.33
CA PHE A 124 3.27 -6.82 -14.29
C PHE A 124 4.34 -6.86 -15.42
N ALA A 125 3.94 -6.43 -16.61
CA ALA A 125 4.83 -6.38 -17.77
C ALA A 125 5.91 -5.28 -17.64
N SER A 126 5.62 -4.18 -16.95
CA SER A 126 6.51 -3.04 -16.73
C SER A 126 6.28 -2.41 -15.35
N ALA A 127 7.24 -1.60 -14.87
CA ALA A 127 7.06 -0.83 -13.66
C ALA A 127 5.95 0.22 -13.82
N GLU A 128 5.77 0.77 -15.02
CA GLU A 128 4.65 1.65 -15.31
C GLU A 128 3.30 0.95 -15.14
N ALA A 129 3.12 -0.25 -15.72
CA ALA A 129 1.88 -1.02 -15.57
C ALA A 129 1.57 -1.34 -14.11
N MET A 130 2.58 -1.66 -13.30
CA MET A 130 2.43 -1.87 -11.87
C MET A 130 1.92 -0.60 -11.17
N VAL A 131 2.56 0.55 -11.40
CA VAL A 131 2.17 1.80 -10.75
C VAL A 131 0.74 2.21 -11.14
N LEU A 132 0.39 2.15 -12.44
CA LEU A 132 -0.95 2.47 -12.93
C LEU A 132 -2.02 1.59 -12.30
N THR A 133 -1.74 0.30 -12.12
CA THR A 133 -2.66 -0.62 -11.44
C THR A 133 -2.76 -0.30 -9.96
N MET A 134 -1.65 -0.01 -9.27
CA MET A 134 -1.65 0.35 -7.86
C MET A 134 -2.37 1.69 -7.57
N MET A 135 -2.50 2.57 -8.56
CA MET A 135 -3.31 3.79 -8.45
C MET A 135 -4.82 3.52 -8.40
N GLN A 136 -5.28 2.33 -8.78
CA GLN A 136 -6.70 1.99 -8.83
C GLN A 136 -7.29 1.66 -7.45
N GLY A 137 -6.49 1.22 -6.48
CA GLY A 137 -6.96 0.94 -5.12
C GLY A 137 -6.01 0.08 -4.29
N GLU A 138 -6.26 0.02 -2.99
CA GLU A 138 -5.48 -0.81 -2.06
C GLU A 138 -5.70 -2.32 -2.31
N ARG A 139 -6.85 -2.70 -2.88
CA ARG A 139 -7.10 -4.09 -3.29
C ARG A 139 -6.11 -4.52 -4.38
N GLU A 140 -5.89 -3.70 -5.39
CA GLU A 140 -4.94 -3.96 -6.46
C GLU A 140 -3.49 -3.99 -5.94
N GLN A 141 -3.18 -3.13 -4.97
CA GLN A 141 -1.89 -3.15 -4.27
C GLN A 141 -1.71 -4.44 -3.47
N LEU A 142 -2.76 -4.91 -2.79
CA LEU A 142 -2.77 -6.18 -2.05
C LEU A 142 -2.60 -7.38 -2.99
N LEU A 143 -3.30 -7.40 -4.12
CA LEU A 143 -3.17 -8.47 -5.13
C LEU A 143 -1.76 -8.55 -5.72
N ALA A 144 -1.13 -7.39 -5.96
CA ALA A 144 0.29 -7.34 -6.34
C ALA A 144 1.20 -7.96 -5.27
N MET A 145 0.93 -7.67 -3.98
CA MET A 145 1.69 -8.24 -2.86
C MET A 145 1.57 -9.77 -2.81
N VAL A 146 0.36 -10.33 -2.84
CA VAL A 146 0.19 -11.78 -2.75
C VAL A 146 0.76 -12.49 -3.98
N THR A 147 0.71 -11.86 -5.15
CA THR A 147 1.38 -12.36 -6.36
C THR A 147 2.89 -12.43 -6.16
N LEU A 148 3.49 -11.36 -5.63
CA LEU A 148 4.92 -11.31 -5.29
C LEU A 148 5.30 -12.38 -4.26
N LEU A 149 4.52 -12.51 -3.18
CA LEU A 149 4.76 -13.53 -2.14
C LEU A 149 4.77 -14.94 -2.75
N LYS A 150 3.85 -15.22 -3.67
CA LYS A 150 3.76 -16.51 -4.36
C LYS A 150 4.93 -16.72 -5.33
N ASP A 151 5.29 -15.72 -6.14
CA ASP A 151 6.43 -15.81 -7.07
C ASP A 151 7.75 -16.08 -6.33
N TRP A 152 7.90 -15.51 -5.13
CA TRP A 152 9.07 -15.74 -4.27
C TRP A 152 9.01 -17.03 -3.44
N GLY A 153 7.91 -17.80 -3.52
CA GLY A 153 7.69 -19.02 -2.72
C GLY A 153 7.51 -18.75 -1.24
N LEU A 154 7.16 -17.51 -0.86
CA LEU A 154 6.99 -17.12 0.55
C LEU A 154 5.69 -17.65 1.13
N ASP A 155 4.67 -17.86 0.31
CA ASP A 155 3.41 -18.47 0.70
C ASP A 155 3.62 -19.82 1.40
N ALA A 156 4.60 -20.62 0.98
CA ALA A 156 4.96 -21.90 1.64
C ALA A 156 5.54 -21.69 3.05
N HIS A 157 6.20 -20.57 3.31
CA HIS A 157 6.72 -20.21 4.63
C HIS A 157 5.66 -19.62 5.56
N LEU A 158 4.53 -19.19 5.01
CA LEU A 158 3.43 -18.54 5.71
C LEU A 158 2.25 -19.48 5.97
N ARG A 159 2.48 -20.83 5.94
CA ARG A 159 1.46 -21.85 6.19
C ARG A 159 1.88 -22.82 7.28
N GLY A 160 0.89 -23.31 8.03
CA GLY A 160 1.02 -24.50 8.88
C GLY A 160 2.03 -24.40 10.02
N LYS A 161 2.26 -23.18 10.54
CA LYS A 161 3.19 -22.90 11.63
C LYS A 161 2.48 -22.25 12.80
N ASP A 162 3.10 -22.30 13.96
CA ASP A 162 2.71 -21.50 15.10
C ASP A 162 3.25 -20.06 14.94
N PHE A 163 2.43 -19.19 14.35
CA PHE A 163 2.78 -17.79 14.06
C PHE A 163 2.72 -16.88 15.30
N THR A 164 2.37 -17.40 16.46
CA THR A 164 2.58 -16.66 17.72
C THR A 164 4.06 -16.56 18.08
N LYS A 165 4.91 -17.40 17.49
CA LYS A 165 6.34 -17.47 17.71
C LYS A 165 7.11 -16.63 16.69
N PRO A 166 7.95 -15.69 17.11
CA PRO A 166 8.76 -14.85 16.21
C PRO A 166 9.61 -15.67 15.22
N GLU A 167 10.18 -16.79 15.65
CA GLU A 167 11.03 -17.65 14.83
C GLU A 167 10.31 -18.26 13.64
N SER A 168 9.00 -18.47 13.71
CA SER A 168 8.18 -18.98 12.61
C SER A 168 8.14 -18.00 11.41
N TRP A 169 8.33 -16.73 11.68
CA TRP A 169 8.34 -15.65 10.68
C TRP A 169 9.69 -15.45 10.01
N VAL A 170 10.79 -15.91 10.65
CA VAL A 170 12.16 -15.62 10.18
C VAL A 170 12.40 -15.96 8.71
N PRO A 171 11.97 -17.12 8.17
CA PRO A 171 12.19 -17.41 6.76
C PRO A 171 11.52 -16.41 5.82
N ALA A 172 10.28 -16.01 6.13
CA ALA A 172 9.52 -15.06 5.33
C ALA A 172 10.12 -13.65 5.43
N VAL A 173 10.33 -13.12 6.65
CA VAL A 173 10.86 -11.76 6.84
C VAL A 173 12.29 -11.62 6.35
N LYS A 174 13.13 -12.63 6.51
CA LYS A 174 14.49 -12.63 5.98
C LYS A 174 14.51 -12.56 4.45
N ARG A 175 13.60 -13.27 3.80
CA ARG A 175 13.48 -13.26 2.35
C ARG A 175 12.88 -11.93 1.86
N TYR A 176 11.90 -11.38 2.57
CA TYR A 176 11.22 -10.15 2.20
C TYR A 176 12.04 -8.90 2.53
N ASN A 177 12.62 -8.82 3.73
CA ASN A 177 13.34 -7.65 4.25
C ASN A 177 14.88 -7.76 4.18
N GLY A 178 15.41 -8.88 3.70
CA GLY A 178 16.85 -9.11 3.65
C GLY A 178 17.47 -9.41 5.03
N SER A 179 18.81 -9.41 5.11
CA SER A 179 19.56 -9.78 6.31
C SER A 179 19.37 -8.83 7.50
N GLY A 180 18.91 -7.59 7.27
CA GLY A 180 18.68 -6.58 8.30
C GLY A 180 17.41 -6.77 9.13
N TYR A 181 16.59 -7.78 8.86
CA TYR A 181 15.31 -8.03 9.53
C TYR A 181 15.42 -8.09 11.06
N ALA A 182 16.53 -8.63 11.59
CA ALA A 182 16.74 -8.80 13.02
C ALA A 182 17.01 -7.47 13.74
N THR A 183 17.72 -6.53 13.09
CA THR A 183 18.08 -5.21 13.63
C THR A 183 16.83 -4.40 14.02
N HIS A 184 15.72 -4.57 13.31
CA HIS A 184 14.47 -3.86 13.55
C HIS A 184 13.39 -4.75 14.18
N ASN A 185 13.76 -5.93 14.65
CA ASN A 185 12.85 -6.88 15.28
C ASN A 185 11.58 -7.16 14.46
N TYR A 186 11.71 -7.25 13.12
CA TYR A 186 10.54 -7.48 12.23
C TYR A 186 9.78 -8.74 12.59
N HIS A 187 10.47 -9.85 12.83
CA HIS A 187 9.87 -11.13 13.21
C HIS A 187 9.06 -11.04 14.51
N GLY A 188 9.54 -10.31 15.51
CA GLY A 188 8.81 -10.10 16.76
C GLY A 188 7.58 -9.21 16.59
N ARG A 189 7.71 -8.15 15.77
CA ARG A 189 6.59 -7.23 15.48
C ARG A 189 5.48 -7.93 14.72
N ILE A 190 5.79 -8.77 13.70
CA ILE A 190 4.78 -9.50 12.94
C ILE A 190 4.11 -10.57 13.82
N ALA A 191 4.87 -11.27 14.68
CA ALA A 191 4.27 -12.23 15.63
C ALA A 191 3.29 -11.54 16.59
N ALA A 192 3.63 -10.37 17.12
CA ALA A 192 2.73 -9.58 17.97
C ALA A 192 1.47 -9.13 17.20
N ALA A 193 1.62 -8.67 15.96
CA ALA A 193 0.50 -8.31 15.10
C ALA A 193 -0.40 -9.53 14.79
N TYR A 194 0.19 -10.70 14.54
CA TYR A 194 -0.58 -11.93 14.33
C TYR A 194 -1.41 -12.29 15.56
N ILE A 195 -0.81 -12.27 16.76
CA ILE A 195 -1.53 -12.54 18.01
C ILE A 195 -2.73 -11.60 18.17
N LYS A 196 -2.53 -10.31 17.91
CA LYS A 196 -3.58 -9.29 17.93
C LYS A 196 -4.73 -9.67 16.97
N HIS A 197 -4.41 -10.06 15.72
CA HIS A 197 -5.42 -10.41 14.73
C HIS A 197 -6.10 -11.76 14.95
N THR A 198 -5.51 -12.66 15.72
CA THR A 198 -6.14 -13.95 16.09
C THR A 198 -7.00 -13.87 17.35
N GLN A 199 -6.75 -12.91 18.25
CA GLN A 199 -7.51 -12.74 19.50
C GLN A 199 -8.83 -11.98 19.32
N GLY A 200 -9.28 -11.77 18.08
CA GLY A 200 -10.56 -11.13 17.80
C GLY A 200 -10.53 -9.60 17.83
N GLU A 201 -9.36 -8.99 18.01
CA GLU A 201 -9.09 -7.70 17.42
C GLU A 201 -8.96 -7.90 15.91
N ALA A 202 -10.06 -8.36 15.27
CA ALA A 202 -10.21 -8.16 13.85
C ALA A 202 -9.64 -6.77 13.55
N MET A 203 -8.97 -6.54 12.38
CA MET A 203 -9.05 -5.21 11.81
C MET A 203 -10.55 -4.90 11.67
N THR A 204 -11.12 -4.52 12.73
CA THR A 204 -12.04 -3.42 12.67
C THR A 204 -11.22 -2.35 11.97
N PRO A 205 -11.60 -1.91 10.80
CA PRO A 205 -11.21 -0.57 10.32
C PRO A 205 -11.41 0.26 11.57
N PRO A 206 -10.38 0.94 12.15
CA PRO A 206 -10.27 1.41 13.53
C PRO A 206 -11.65 1.82 13.92
N THR A 207 -12.25 1.17 14.92
CA THR A 207 -13.69 1.11 15.22
C THR A 207 -14.17 2.48 14.88
N ALA A 208 -14.85 2.64 13.79
CA ALA A 208 -14.82 3.90 13.10
C ALA A 208 -15.37 4.85 14.13
N ALA A 209 -14.47 5.60 14.75
CA ALA A 209 -14.89 6.57 15.75
C ALA A 209 -15.96 7.32 15.00
N VAL A 210 -17.23 7.13 15.40
CA VAL A 210 -18.39 7.55 14.62
C VAL A 210 -18.06 8.96 14.15
N LEU A 211 -17.72 9.13 12.88
CA LEU A 211 -17.29 10.44 12.41
C LEU A 211 -18.50 11.35 12.42
N VAL A 212 -18.35 12.48 13.09
CA VAL A 212 -19.41 13.45 13.28
C VAL A 212 -18.89 14.87 13.03
N ALA A 213 -19.81 15.79 12.79
CA ALA A 213 -19.48 17.21 12.63
C ALA A 213 -18.59 17.72 13.77
N GLY A 214 -17.59 18.51 13.41
CA GLY A 214 -16.56 19.04 14.31
C GLY A 214 -15.30 18.19 14.41
N MET A 215 -15.31 16.92 14.01
CA MET A 215 -14.12 16.08 14.00
C MET A 215 -13.13 16.53 12.91
N LYS A 216 -11.84 16.23 13.16
CA LYS A 216 -10.75 16.58 12.24
C LYS A 216 -9.79 15.41 12.16
N GLY A 217 -9.05 15.35 11.06
CA GLY A 217 -7.99 14.38 10.88
C GLY A 217 -8.19 13.53 9.63
N GLU A 218 -7.29 12.57 9.47
CA GLU A 218 -7.18 11.78 8.27
C GLU A 218 -8.40 10.89 7.99
N ALA A 219 -9.09 10.40 9.03
CA ALA A 219 -10.33 9.65 8.86
C ALA A 219 -11.44 10.49 8.20
N VAL A 220 -11.50 11.79 8.52
CA VAL A 220 -12.44 12.73 7.88
C VAL A 220 -12.00 13.03 6.45
N HIS A 221 -10.72 13.25 6.23
CA HIS A 221 -10.17 13.47 4.88
C HIS A 221 -10.49 12.30 3.95
N ASN A 222 -10.34 11.05 4.43
CA ASN A 222 -10.67 9.85 3.67
C ASN A 222 -12.17 9.76 3.36
N LEU A 223 -13.03 10.03 4.35
CA LEU A 223 -14.48 10.11 4.14
C LEU A 223 -14.85 11.14 3.06
N GLN A 224 -14.24 12.31 3.09
CA GLN A 224 -14.48 13.35 2.09
C GLN A 224 -14.08 12.87 0.68
N ALA A 225 -12.92 12.22 0.55
CA ALA A 225 -12.48 11.66 -0.72
C ALA A 225 -13.41 10.55 -1.23
N ASP A 226 -13.87 9.66 -0.35
CA ASP A 226 -14.80 8.58 -0.66
C ASP A 226 -16.16 9.13 -1.13
N LEU A 227 -16.71 10.12 -0.43
CA LEU A 227 -17.97 10.77 -0.81
C LEU A 227 -17.85 11.47 -2.16
N ALA A 228 -16.75 12.21 -2.40
CA ALA A 228 -16.48 12.85 -3.68
C ALA A 228 -16.39 11.83 -4.83
N ALA A 229 -15.72 10.69 -4.61
CA ALA A 229 -15.62 9.60 -5.59
C ALA A 229 -16.97 8.99 -5.93
N LEU A 230 -17.91 8.97 -4.97
CA LEU A 230 -19.29 8.52 -5.17
C LEU A 230 -20.20 9.60 -5.75
N GLY A 231 -19.68 10.81 -6.02
CA GLY A 231 -20.45 11.92 -6.59
C GLY A 231 -21.21 12.77 -5.57
N PHE A 232 -20.93 12.59 -4.28
CA PHE A 232 -21.47 13.44 -3.21
C PHE A 232 -20.43 14.51 -2.86
N ASP A 233 -20.77 15.79 -3.01
CA ASP A 233 -19.86 16.91 -2.76
C ASP A 233 -19.67 17.16 -1.25
N PRO A 234 -18.49 16.81 -0.66
CA PRO A 234 -18.21 17.03 0.76
C PRO A 234 -17.66 18.43 1.05
N GLY A 235 -17.57 19.32 0.06
CA GLY A 235 -16.77 20.52 0.09
C GLY A 235 -15.26 20.25 -0.05
N PRO A 236 -14.39 21.14 0.44
CA PRO A 236 -12.95 20.91 0.41
C PRO A 236 -12.56 19.61 1.12
N ILE A 237 -11.67 18.82 0.50
CA ILE A 237 -11.09 17.61 1.10
C ILE A 237 -9.94 18.04 2.02
N ASP A 238 -10.27 18.62 3.17
CA ASP A 238 -9.34 19.26 4.10
C ASP A 238 -9.18 18.51 5.44
N GLY A 239 -9.86 17.36 5.58
CA GLY A 239 -9.86 16.58 6.80
C GLY A 239 -10.65 17.20 7.94
N ARG A 240 -11.59 18.13 7.66
CA ARG A 240 -12.48 18.74 8.64
C ARG A 240 -13.93 18.37 8.37
N PHE A 241 -14.58 17.70 9.30
CA PHE A 241 -16.00 17.35 9.18
C PHE A 241 -16.86 18.61 9.43
N GLY A 242 -17.00 19.42 8.38
CA GLY A 242 -17.82 20.63 8.36
C GLY A 242 -19.25 20.37 7.91
N GLY A 243 -20.02 21.44 7.76
CA GLY A 243 -21.41 21.37 7.31
C GLY A 243 -21.60 20.75 5.92
N ASP A 244 -20.67 20.99 4.99
CA ASP A 244 -20.74 20.42 3.63
C ASP A 244 -20.44 18.91 3.66
N THR A 245 -19.48 18.48 4.47
CA THR A 245 -19.21 17.04 4.69
C THR A 245 -20.45 16.37 5.33
N GLU A 246 -21.10 17.01 6.32
CA GLU A 246 -22.33 16.44 6.91
C GLU A 246 -23.48 16.34 5.91
N LYS A 247 -23.67 17.36 5.06
CA LYS A 247 -24.67 17.32 3.99
C LYS A 247 -24.39 16.17 3.01
N ALA A 248 -23.15 15.99 2.60
CA ALA A 248 -22.75 14.90 1.72
C ALA A 248 -23.01 13.52 2.36
N VAL A 249 -22.69 13.35 3.65
CA VAL A 249 -23.01 12.12 4.39
C VAL A 249 -24.52 11.85 4.40
N ARG A 250 -25.33 12.85 4.72
CA ARG A 250 -26.80 12.71 4.73
C ARG A 250 -27.36 12.39 3.35
N ALA A 251 -26.83 13.02 2.30
CA ALA A 251 -27.21 12.74 0.93
C ALA A 251 -26.87 11.31 0.52
N PHE A 252 -25.66 10.84 0.88
CA PHE A 252 -25.27 9.45 0.68
C PHE A 252 -26.18 8.48 1.46
N GLN A 253 -26.44 8.73 2.74
CA GLN A 253 -27.31 7.89 3.56
C GLN A 253 -28.71 7.76 2.98
N ALA A 254 -29.25 8.87 2.46
CA ALA A 254 -30.53 8.87 1.75
C ALA A 254 -30.50 8.01 0.47
N ALA A 255 -29.47 8.16 -0.35
CA ALA A 255 -29.27 7.39 -1.58
C ALA A 255 -29.09 5.89 -1.30
N ALA A 256 -28.35 5.55 -0.25
CA ALA A 256 -28.11 4.18 0.18
C ALA A 256 -29.30 3.54 0.95
N GLY A 257 -30.37 4.28 1.21
CA GLY A 257 -31.56 3.77 1.94
C GLY A 257 -31.27 3.40 3.39
N ILE A 258 -30.26 4.01 4.02
CA ILE A 258 -29.90 3.79 5.42
C ILE A 258 -30.33 4.97 6.30
N LYS A 259 -30.20 4.84 7.62
CA LYS A 259 -30.57 5.90 8.58
C LYS A 259 -29.83 7.21 8.27
N ILE A 260 -30.60 8.30 8.08
CA ILE A 260 -30.09 9.63 7.73
C ILE A 260 -29.83 10.42 9.05
N ASP A 261 -28.68 10.20 9.67
CA ASP A 261 -28.30 10.88 10.92
C ASP A 261 -27.08 11.81 10.78
N GLY A 262 -26.45 11.85 9.58
CA GLY A 262 -25.27 12.67 9.32
C GLY A 262 -24.02 12.15 10.01
N LYS A 263 -24.04 10.94 10.55
CA LYS A 263 -22.93 10.28 11.24
C LYS A 263 -22.40 9.13 10.42
N VAL A 264 -21.08 8.93 10.43
CA VAL A 264 -20.46 7.80 9.74
C VAL A 264 -20.02 6.78 10.78
N GLY A 265 -20.94 5.91 11.15
CA GLY A 265 -20.68 4.70 11.92
C GLY A 265 -20.47 3.50 10.99
N GLU A 266 -20.41 2.30 11.57
CA GLU A 266 -20.16 1.04 10.86
C GLU A 266 -21.09 0.82 9.66
N THR A 267 -22.39 1.06 9.82
CA THR A 267 -23.39 0.91 8.74
C THR A 267 -23.11 1.86 7.58
N THR A 268 -22.84 3.14 7.87
CA THR A 268 -22.58 4.13 6.83
C THR A 268 -21.23 3.89 6.15
N ALA A 269 -20.19 3.57 6.90
CA ALA A 269 -18.87 3.25 6.36
C ALA A 269 -18.93 1.99 5.49
N GLY A 270 -19.64 0.94 5.92
CA GLY A 270 -19.84 -0.28 5.14
C GLY A 270 -20.62 -0.04 3.83
N ALA A 271 -21.64 0.81 3.87
CA ALA A 271 -22.39 1.18 2.66
C ALA A 271 -21.54 1.99 1.67
N ILE A 272 -20.71 2.95 2.15
CA ILE A 272 -19.76 3.70 1.32
C ILE A 272 -18.79 2.74 0.63
N ALA A 273 -18.21 1.81 1.38
CA ALA A 273 -17.25 0.84 0.84
C ALA A 273 -17.90 -0.09 -0.20
N ALA A 274 -19.14 -0.55 0.03
CA ALA A 274 -19.89 -1.40 -0.90
C ALA A 274 -20.19 -0.66 -2.21
N GLU A 275 -20.61 0.60 -2.16
CA GLU A 275 -20.94 1.40 -3.34
C GLU A 275 -19.70 1.74 -4.17
N LEU A 276 -18.58 2.04 -3.50
CA LEU A 276 -17.27 2.20 -4.16
C LEU A 276 -16.85 0.93 -4.89
N ALA A 277 -17.04 -0.24 -4.27
CA ALA A 277 -16.74 -1.53 -4.89
C ALA A 277 -17.63 -1.79 -6.13
N ALA A 278 -18.93 -1.49 -6.05
CA ALA A 278 -19.87 -1.69 -7.15
C ALA A 278 -19.57 -0.80 -8.39
N GLN A 279 -19.09 0.42 -8.19
CA GLN A 279 -18.68 1.31 -9.30
C GLN A 279 -17.49 0.77 -10.10
N VAL A 280 -16.67 -0.09 -9.49
CA VAL A 280 -15.48 -0.69 -10.12
C VAL A 280 -15.87 -1.86 -11.03
N ASP A 281 -16.78 -2.73 -10.59
CA ASP A 281 -17.24 -3.85 -11.41
C ASP A 281 -17.90 -3.38 -12.71
N ASN A 282 -18.43 -2.17 -12.71
CA ASN A 282 -19.08 -1.56 -13.89
C ASN A 282 -18.13 -0.82 -14.85
N LYS A 283 -16.89 -0.53 -14.46
CA LYS A 283 -15.91 0.24 -15.27
C LYS A 283 -14.61 -0.50 -15.56
N SER A 284 -14.39 -1.67 -14.97
CA SER A 284 -13.17 -2.44 -15.23
C SER A 284 -13.33 -3.29 -16.49
N PRO A 285 -12.37 -3.22 -17.44
CA PRO A 285 -12.17 -4.35 -18.34
C PRO A 285 -11.86 -5.57 -17.47
N ALA A 286 -12.32 -6.76 -17.90
CA ALA A 286 -12.07 -8.01 -17.20
C ALA A 286 -10.60 -8.09 -16.75
N PRO A 287 -10.32 -8.59 -15.53
CA PRO A 287 -8.94 -8.72 -15.07
C PRO A 287 -8.15 -9.47 -16.15
N PRO A 288 -6.92 -9.03 -16.47
CA PRO A 288 -6.12 -9.73 -17.44
C PRO A 288 -5.98 -11.18 -17.01
N GLU A 289 -6.31 -12.13 -17.89
CA GLU A 289 -6.02 -13.54 -17.66
C GLU A 289 -4.51 -13.67 -17.45
N TRP A 290 -4.14 -14.12 -16.29
CA TRP A 290 -2.73 -14.28 -15.91
C TRP A 290 -2.13 -15.43 -16.71
N PRO A 291 -1.16 -15.23 -17.62
CA PRO A 291 -0.54 -16.30 -18.39
C PRO A 291 0.14 -17.29 -17.45
N GLY A 292 -0.09 -18.57 -17.71
CA GLY A 292 0.42 -19.70 -16.98
C GLY A 292 1.89 -19.62 -16.60
N GLN A 293 2.14 -19.98 -15.34
CA GLN A 293 3.43 -20.02 -14.68
C GLN A 293 4.41 -20.95 -15.38
N LYS A 294 5.52 -20.44 -15.90
CA LYS A 294 6.74 -21.20 -16.11
C LYS A 294 7.71 -20.90 -14.97
N LYS A 295 8.06 -21.94 -14.22
CA LYS A 295 9.09 -21.92 -13.17
C LYS A 295 10.39 -21.36 -13.71
N ARG A 296 10.93 -20.30 -13.09
CA ARG A 296 12.31 -19.83 -13.29
C ARG A 296 13.07 -19.91 -11.96
N PRO A 297 14.36 -20.26 -12.00
CA PRO A 297 15.19 -20.31 -10.80
C PRO A 297 15.36 -18.90 -10.19
N PRO A 298 15.52 -18.79 -8.88
CA PRO A 298 15.68 -17.51 -8.18
C PRO A 298 17.03 -16.90 -8.55
N THR A 299 17.00 -15.83 -9.33
CA THR A 299 18.16 -14.94 -9.44
C THR A 299 18.22 -14.16 -8.12
N GLY A 300 19.21 -14.49 -7.29
CA GLY A 300 19.44 -13.83 -6.01
C GLY A 300 19.78 -12.36 -6.22
N ILE A 301 18.80 -11.48 -6.06
CA ILE A 301 19.03 -10.04 -5.91
C ILE A 301 18.69 -9.69 -4.49
N ILE A 302 19.71 -9.28 -3.77
CA ILE A 302 19.68 -8.87 -2.37
C ILE A 302 18.74 -7.69 -2.22
N ILE A 303 17.66 -7.88 -1.47
CA ILE A 303 16.72 -6.83 -1.13
C ILE A 303 17.19 -6.17 0.16
N THR A 304 17.84 -5.02 0.01
CA THR A 304 18.29 -4.19 1.15
C THR A 304 17.29 -3.03 1.39
N PHE A 305 15.99 -3.21 1.12
CA PHE A 305 15.16 -2.11 0.71
C PHE A 305 14.12 -1.59 1.70
N LEU A 306 13.69 -2.36 2.66
CA LEU A 306 12.64 -1.91 3.59
C LEU A 306 13.18 -1.15 4.81
N MET A 307 14.49 -0.99 4.90
CA MET A 307 15.13 -0.31 6.03
C MET A 307 14.84 1.20 6.11
N ALA A 308 14.56 1.86 4.99
CA ALA A 308 14.34 3.30 4.98
C ALA A 308 12.90 3.70 5.38
N ALA A 309 11.91 2.90 5.03
CA ALA A 309 10.53 3.18 5.37
C ALA A 309 10.25 3.07 6.88
N ALA A 310 10.92 2.13 7.55
CA ALA A 310 10.80 1.96 9.01
C ALA A 310 11.48 3.09 9.80
N ALA A 311 12.55 3.69 9.28
CA ALA A 311 13.23 4.80 9.95
C ALA A 311 12.37 6.08 9.98
N VAL A 312 11.55 6.32 8.94
CA VAL A 312 10.64 7.47 8.89
C VAL A 312 9.45 7.29 9.84
N ALA A 313 8.94 6.06 9.99
CA ALA A 313 7.85 5.80 10.92
C ALA A 313 8.27 5.93 12.40
N PHE A 314 9.53 5.61 12.74
CA PHE A 314 10.03 5.74 14.10
C PHE A 314 10.19 7.21 14.55
N PHE A 315 10.48 8.13 13.63
CA PHE A 315 10.63 9.56 13.97
C PHE A 315 9.29 10.28 14.19
N LEU A 316 8.17 9.73 13.73
CA LEU A 316 6.85 10.34 13.88
C LEU A 316 6.07 9.88 15.12
N PHE A 317 6.57 8.86 15.85
CA PHE A 317 5.91 8.31 17.04
C PHE A 317 6.60 8.66 18.38
N THR A 318 7.71 9.41 18.36
CA THR A 318 8.46 9.81 19.58
C THR A 318 8.46 11.32 19.82
N ARG A 319 7.38 12.03 19.45
CA ARG A 319 7.07 13.37 19.98
C ARG A 319 5.59 13.52 20.23
#